data_ef54ca7fa2ee410293a0627e3c6ea1e1
#
_entry.id   ef54ca7fa2ee410293a0627e3c6ea1e1
#
_cell.length_a   1.000
_cell.length_b   1.000
_cell.length_c   1.000
_cell.angle_alpha   90.00
_cell.angle_beta   90.00
_cell.angle_gamma   90.00
#
_symmetry.space_group_name_H-M   'P 1'
#
loop_
_entity.id
_entity.type
_entity.pdbx_description
1 polymer ?
#
loop_
_entity_poly.entity_id
_entity_poly.type
_entity_poly.pdbx_seq_one_letter_code
_entity_poly.pdbx_strand_id
1 'polypeptide(L)'
;EICHILSAVPGSAVIYSRTRKGVEEYAGKLRAAGISAEYFHAGLDPVLKTERQADWVKGFTRVLVATNAFGMGIDKGDVRVVIHTEFPDSMEAYYQEAGRAGRDGKQAYAVALLGPQDITDIKRRPSNAFPTIEYIKRVYEALCNRFQIAEGDGEGVSVYLDEPEFLRDWHFDKGRLRSSLEILSLSNYLTFEPYPNSQP
;
A
#
# COMPACT_ATOMS: atom_id res chain seq x y z
N GLU A 1 4.99 21.66 0.77
CA GLU A 1 3.52 21.55 0.78
C GLU A 1 3.02 21.01 2.13
N ILE A 2 3.48 19.84 2.62
CA ILE A 2 3.07 19.28 3.94
C ILE A 2 3.29 20.27 5.08
N CYS A 3 4.46 20.89 5.17
CA CYS A 3 4.75 21.89 6.21
C CYS A 3 3.77 23.08 6.14
N HIS A 4 3.38 23.51 4.95
CA HIS A 4 2.41 24.58 4.77
C HIS A 4 1.03 24.19 5.31
N ILE A 5 0.56 22.98 4.98
CA ILE A 5 -0.71 22.45 5.51
C ILE A 5 -0.67 22.36 7.04
N LEU A 6 0.42 21.82 7.60
CA LEU A 6 0.58 21.70 9.05
C LEU A 6 0.67 23.06 9.76
N SER A 7 1.19 24.08 9.09
CA SER A 7 1.21 25.46 9.62
C SER A 7 -0.16 26.09 9.61
N ALA A 8 -0.96 25.82 8.56
CA ALA A 8 -2.32 26.36 8.42
C ALA A 8 -3.34 25.63 9.32
N VAL A 9 -3.09 24.36 9.65
CA VAL A 9 -4.01 23.55 10.47
C VAL A 9 -3.27 23.13 11.75
N PRO A 10 -3.39 23.90 12.84
CA PRO A 10 -2.78 23.54 14.12
C PRO A 10 -3.48 22.32 14.76
N GLY A 11 -2.75 21.59 15.62
CA GLY A 11 -3.25 20.41 16.32
C GLY A 11 -2.64 19.10 15.82
N SER A 12 -3.17 17.98 16.30
CA SER A 12 -2.65 16.65 15.98
C SER A 12 -2.86 16.28 14.53
N ALA A 13 -1.88 15.62 13.93
CA ALA A 13 -1.93 15.21 12.54
C ALA A 13 -1.46 13.75 12.34
N VAL A 14 -2.00 13.10 11.31
CA VAL A 14 -1.49 11.84 10.79
C VAL A 14 -1.12 12.03 9.31
N ILE A 15 0.03 11.50 8.94
CA ILE A 15 0.48 11.49 7.54
C ILE A 15 0.67 10.04 7.12
N TYR A 16 -0.04 9.62 6.09
CA TYR A 16 0.10 8.27 5.54
C TYR A 16 1.04 8.26 4.35
N SER A 17 1.98 7.30 4.35
CA SER A 17 2.84 6.99 3.21
C SER A 17 2.98 5.48 3.07
N ARG A 18 3.17 4.99 1.84
CA ARG A 18 3.15 3.55 1.54
C ARG A 18 4.35 2.79 2.05
N THR A 19 5.52 3.42 2.10
CA THR A 19 6.77 2.72 2.36
C THR A 19 7.34 3.03 3.74
N ARG A 20 7.99 2.05 4.37
CA ARG A 20 8.70 2.24 5.64
C ARG A 20 9.74 3.36 5.54
N LYS A 21 10.54 3.33 4.47
CA LYS A 21 11.54 4.36 4.20
C LYS A 21 10.92 5.74 4.03
N GLY A 22 9.79 5.84 3.32
CA GLY A 22 9.07 7.10 3.14
C GLY A 22 8.60 7.71 4.45
N VAL A 23 8.02 6.90 5.36
CA VAL A 23 7.55 7.42 6.65
C VAL A 23 8.70 7.93 7.52
N GLU A 24 9.85 7.25 7.50
CA GLU A 24 11.06 7.68 8.21
C GLU A 24 11.62 8.99 7.63
N GLU A 25 11.70 9.10 6.30
CA GLU A 25 12.17 10.30 5.60
C GLU A 25 11.25 11.51 5.87
N TYR A 26 9.93 11.34 5.77
CA TYR A 26 8.99 12.42 6.03
C TYR A 26 9.06 12.88 7.48
N ALA A 27 9.11 11.97 8.45
CA ALA A 27 9.27 12.34 9.85
C ALA A 27 10.58 13.09 10.11
N GLY A 28 11.69 12.65 9.50
CA GLY A 28 12.97 13.33 9.56
C GLY A 28 12.92 14.74 8.99
N LYS A 29 12.31 14.93 7.82
CA LYS A 29 12.13 16.25 7.19
C LYS A 29 11.27 17.19 8.04
N LEU A 30 10.22 16.67 8.67
CA LEU A 30 9.37 17.46 9.56
C LEU A 30 10.11 17.90 10.82
N ARG A 31 10.89 17.01 11.45
CA ARG A 31 11.73 17.36 12.60
C ARG A 31 12.78 18.41 12.23
N ALA A 32 13.42 18.28 11.07
CA ALA A 32 14.36 19.28 10.57
C ALA A 32 13.70 20.65 10.32
N ALA A 33 12.40 20.67 10.03
CA ALA A 33 11.59 21.89 9.91
C ALA A 33 11.02 22.40 11.26
N GLY A 34 11.45 21.82 12.40
CA GLY A 34 10.99 22.22 13.73
C GLY A 34 9.61 21.69 14.14
N ILE A 35 9.05 20.73 13.39
CA ILE A 35 7.75 20.14 13.69
C ILE A 35 7.97 18.84 14.49
N SER A 36 7.32 18.72 15.67
CA SER A 36 7.33 17.49 16.47
C SER A 36 6.66 16.35 15.68
N ALA A 37 7.46 15.39 15.22
CA ALA A 37 7.00 14.30 14.39
C ALA A 37 7.73 13.00 14.70
N GLU A 38 6.97 11.90 14.74
CA GLU A 38 7.49 10.53 14.83
C GLU A 38 6.96 9.67 13.68
N TYR A 39 7.61 8.53 13.44
CA TYR A 39 7.17 7.59 12.41
C TYR A 39 6.71 6.27 12.99
N PHE A 40 5.79 5.59 12.27
CA PHE A 40 5.19 4.34 12.68
C PHE A 40 5.02 3.38 11.49
N HIS A 41 5.55 2.16 11.62
CA HIS A 41 5.35 1.09 10.63
C HIS A 41 5.48 -0.30 11.27
N ALA A 42 5.04 -1.33 10.58
CA ALA A 42 5.02 -2.70 11.11
C ALA A 42 6.39 -3.23 11.52
N GLY A 43 7.47 -2.77 10.88
CA GLY A 43 8.84 -3.19 11.16
C GLY A 43 9.51 -2.57 12.39
N LEU A 44 8.82 -1.68 13.13
CA LEU A 44 9.34 -1.15 14.40
C LEU A 44 9.27 -2.20 15.50
N ASP A 45 10.20 -2.07 16.47
CA ASP A 45 10.13 -2.82 17.72
C ASP A 45 8.79 -2.59 18.44
N PRO A 46 8.18 -3.63 19.05
CA PRO A 46 6.90 -3.50 19.75
C PRO A 46 6.87 -2.46 20.87
N VAL A 47 7.95 -2.32 21.62
CA VAL A 47 8.07 -1.32 22.70
C VAL A 47 8.02 0.09 22.11
N LEU A 48 8.82 0.32 21.05
CA LEU A 48 8.88 1.60 20.37
C LEU A 48 7.56 1.98 19.69
N LYS A 49 6.83 0.99 19.15
CA LYS A 49 5.46 1.22 18.63
C LYS A 49 4.54 1.74 19.71
N THR A 50 4.53 1.08 20.86
CA THR A 50 3.67 1.45 21.99
C THR A 50 4.01 2.85 22.52
N GLU A 51 5.30 3.16 22.66
CA GLU A 51 5.79 4.46 23.11
C GLU A 51 5.37 5.59 22.17
N ARG A 52 5.68 5.48 20.87
CA ARG A 52 5.34 6.51 19.87
C ARG A 52 3.85 6.73 19.72
N GLN A 53 3.08 5.65 19.77
CA GLN A 53 1.62 5.74 19.77
C GLN A 53 1.11 6.47 21.02
N ALA A 54 1.61 6.11 22.20
CA ALA A 54 1.22 6.75 23.45
C ALA A 54 1.58 8.25 23.47
N ASP A 55 2.77 8.62 23.00
CA ASP A 55 3.23 9.99 22.94
C ASP A 55 2.38 10.83 21.96
N TRP A 56 2.02 10.25 20.82
CA TRP A 56 1.13 10.94 19.90
C TRP A 56 -0.31 11.06 20.45
N VAL A 57 -0.84 10.03 21.10
CA VAL A 57 -2.18 10.08 21.72
C VAL A 57 -2.22 11.14 22.83
N LYS A 58 -1.18 11.21 23.67
CA LYS A 58 -1.05 12.19 24.74
C LYS A 58 -0.73 13.61 24.24
N GLY A 59 -0.36 13.78 22.98
CA GLY A 59 -0.02 15.06 22.37
C GLY A 59 1.45 15.52 22.58
N PHE A 60 2.32 14.67 23.12
CA PHE A 60 3.77 14.95 23.19
C PHE A 60 4.40 14.98 21.80
N THR A 61 3.90 14.12 20.90
CA THR A 61 4.19 14.17 19.47
C THR A 61 2.99 14.75 18.73
N ARG A 62 3.22 15.80 17.95
CA ARG A 62 2.15 16.45 17.18
C ARG A 62 1.75 15.66 15.93
N VAL A 63 2.73 15.18 15.17
CA VAL A 63 2.53 14.54 13.88
C VAL A 63 3.01 13.09 13.93
N LEU A 64 2.16 12.16 13.54
CA LEU A 64 2.57 10.79 13.33
C LEU A 64 2.59 10.49 11.83
N VAL A 65 3.77 10.12 11.32
CA VAL A 65 3.92 9.67 9.93
C VAL A 65 3.88 8.15 9.91
N ALA A 66 2.93 7.56 9.21
CA ALA A 66 2.66 6.13 9.34
C ALA A 66 2.40 5.43 8.00
N THR A 67 2.65 4.12 7.96
CA THR A 67 2.08 3.25 6.95
C THR A 67 0.65 2.83 7.34
N ASN A 68 -0.06 2.15 6.46
CA ASN A 68 -1.38 1.55 6.74
C ASN A 68 -1.41 0.61 7.96
N ALA A 69 -0.24 0.17 8.46
CA ALA A 69 -0.14 -0.60 9.71
C ALA A 69 -0.56 0.18 10.96
N PHE A 70 -0.65 1.52 10.87
CA PHE A 70 -1.13 2.38 11.94
C PHE A 70 -2.62 2.61 11.78
N GLY A 71 -3.40 2.20 12.78
CA GLY A 71 -4.79 2.59 12.75
C GLY A 71 -5.77 1.69 13.48
N MET A 72 -5.63 0.38 13.51
CA MET A 72 -6.57 -0.48 14.24
C MET A 72 -6.51 -0.18 15.76
N GLY A 73 -7.67 0.12 16.35
CA GLY A 73 -7.80 0.33 17.80
C GLY A 73 -7.30 1.67 18.34
N ILE A 74 -6.98 2.66 17.47
CA ILE A 74 -6.56 3.98 17.91
C ILE A 74 -7.75 4.92 17.94
N ASP A 75 -8.06 5.41 19.14
CA ASP A 75 -9.08 6.42 19.36
C ASP A 75 -8.45 7.72 19.88
N LYS A 76 -8.26 8.68 18.96
CA LYS A 76 -7.84 10.05 19.24
C LYS A 76 -8.81 10.99 18.54
N GLY A 77 -9.65 11.66 19.32
CA GLY A 77 -10.72 12.50 18.77
C GLY A 77 -10.25 13.79 18.11
N ASP A 78 -9.14 14.34 18.58
CA ASP A 78 -8.65 15.70 18.23
C ASP A 78 -7.66 15.73 17.06
N VAL A 79 -7.71 14.77 16.14
CA VAL A 79 -6.92 14.79 14.91
C VAL A 79 -7.48 15.88 13.99
N ARG A 80 -6.67 16.88 13.70
CA ARG A 80 -7.09 18.05 12.88
C ARG A 80 -6.82 17.86 11.39
N VAL A 81 -5.83 17.08 11.02
CA VAL A 81 -5.58 16.78 9.61
C VAL A 81 -5.04 15.36 9.42
N VAL A 82 -5.56 14.70 8.42
CA VAL A 82 -5.00 13.46 7.85
C VAL A 82 -4.49 13.79 6.47
N ILE A 83 -3.21 13.50 6.20
CA ILE A 83 -2.56 13.76 4.91
C ILE A 83 -2.13 12.41 4.31
N HIS A 84 -2.49 12.19 3.06
CA HIS A 84 -1.98 11.08 2.26
C HIS A 84 -0.92 11.61 1.29
N THR A 85 0.29 11.09 1.33
CA THR A 85 1.38 11.49 0.42
C THR A 85 1.25 10.83 -0.95
N GLU A 86 0.50 9.74 -1.03
CA GLU A 86 0.05 9.05 -2.23
C GLU A 86 -1.37 8.54 -1.98
N PHE A 87 -2.14 8.30 -3.04
CA PHE A 87 -3.50 7.79 -2.85
C PHE A 87 -3.48 6.35 -2.31
N PRO A 88 -4.28 6.01 -1.27
CA PRO A 88 -4.37 4.66 -0.72
C PRO A 88 -4.76 3.61 -1.76
N ASP A 89 -4.54 2.34 -1.43
CA ASP A 89 -4.75 1.24 -2.36
C ASP A 89 -6.22 0.99 -2.71
N SER A 90 -7.13 1.43 -1.85
CA SER A 90 -8.57 1.35 -2.07
C SER A 90 -9.31 2.54 -1.46
N MET A 91 -10.54 2.77 -1.89
CA MET A 91 -11.43 3.77 -1.29
C MET A 91 -11.77 3.42 0.15
N GLU A 92 -11.88 2.13 0.49
CA GLU A 92 -12.09 1.69 1.86
C GLU A 92 -10.94 2.09 2.77
N ALA A 93 -9.69 1.83 2.33
CA ALA A 93 -8.51 2.25 3.07
C ALA A 93 -8.50 3.78 3.25
N TYR A 94 -8.82 4.54 2.18
CA TYR A 94 -8.94 5.99 2.27
C TYR A 94 -9.95 6.42 3.33
N TYR A 95 -11.17 5.86 3.33
CA TYR A 95 -12.20 6.23 4.30
C TYR A 95 -11.83 5.82 5.73
N GLN A 96 -11.19 4.67 5.93
CA GLN A 96 -10.72 4.23 7.24
C GLN A 96 -9.63 5.15 7.80
N GLU A 97 -8.72 5.62 6.94
CA GLU A 97 -7.62 6.50 7.31
C GLU A 97 -8.09 7.95 7.48
N ALA A 98 -8.82 8.50 6.51
CA ALA A 98 -9.38 9.84 6.55
C ALA A 98 -10.41 10.03 7.68
N GLY A 99 -11.18 8.98 7.99
CA GLY A 99 -12.16 8.96 9.08
C GLY A 99 -11.58 9.05 10.50
N ARG A 100 -10.25 9.18 10.62
CA ARG A 100 -9.61 9.53 11.90
C ARG A 100 -9.67 11.02 12.21
N ALA A 101 -9.88 11.85 11.18
CA ALA A 101 -9.97 13.28 11.35
C ALA A 101 -11.31 13.68 12.03
N GLY A 102 -11.24 14.53 13.02
CA GLY A 102 -12.42 15.20 13.60
C GLY A 102 -13.43 14.30 14.33
N ARG A 103 -13.02 13.20 14.94
CA ARG A 103 -13.93 12.33 15.71
C ARG A 103 -14.57 13.02 16.89
N ASP A 104 -14.02 14.13 17.35
CA ASP A 104 -14.60 14.99 18.38
C ASP A 104 -15.69 15.95 17.85
N GLY A 105 -16.10 15.83 16.59
CA GLY A 105 -17.09 16.66 15.94
C GLY A 105 -16.60 18.05 15.53
N LYS A 106 -15.33 18.39 15.76
CA LYS A 106 -14.75 19.66 15.34
C LYS A 106 -14.20 19.58 13.92
N GLN A 107 -14.09 20.75 13.28
CA GLN A 107 -13.56 20.86 11.93
C GLN A 107 -12.17 20.20 11.83
N ALA A 108 -12.03 19.35 10.82
CA ALA A 108 -10.79 18.64 10.49
C ALA A 108 -10.72 18.44 8.97
N TYR A 109 -9.56 18.10 8.48
CA TYR A 109 -9.29 18.02 7.05
C TYR A 109 -8.70 16.65 6.69
N ALA A 110 -9.12 16.11 5.55
CA ALA A 110 -8.47 15.00 4.87
C ALA A 110 -7.89 15.52 3.55
N VAL A 111 -6.60 15.38 3.37
CA VAL A 111 -5.85 15.92 2.23
C VAL A 111 -5.12 14.79 1.53
N ALA A 112 -5.25 14.69 0.21
CA ALA A 112 -4.42 13.80 -0.61
C ALA A 112 -3.49 14.64 -1.51
N LEU A 113 -2.19 14.41 -1.39
CA LEU A 113 -1.18 15.06 -2.22
C LEU A 113 -0.94 14.16 -3.42
N LEU A 114 -1.53 14.50 -4.55
CA LEU A 114 -1.47 13.69 -5.76
C LEU A 114 -0.57 14.34 -6.80
N GLY A 115 0.42 13.58 -7.24
CA GLY A 115 1.21 13.91 -8.42
C GLY A 115 0.61 13.34 -9.72
N PRO A 116 1.11 13.73 -10.89
CA PRO A 116 0.66 13.19 -12.18
C PRO A 116 0.81 11.65 -12.26
N GLN A 117 1.84 11.10 -11.62
CA GLN A 117 2.07 9.67 -11.59
C GLN A 117 0.99 8.92 -10.80
N ASP A 118 0.56 9.47 -9.67
CA ASP A 118 -0.50 8.86 -8.84
C ASP A 118 -1.81 8.73 -9.62
N ILE A 119 -2.16 9.74 -10.41
CA ILE A 119 -3.36 9.71 -11.26
C ILE A 119 -3.25 8.59 -12.31
N THR A 120 -2.07 8.42 -12.88
CA THR A 120 -1.81 7.35 -13.85
C THR A 120 -1.93 5.98 -13.18
N ASP A 121 -1.35 5.82 -12.00
CA ASP A 121 -1.36 4.57 -11.24
C ASP A 121 -2.79 4.21 -10.77
N ILE A 122 -3.57 5.19 -10.30
CA ILE A 122 -4.98 4.99 -9.94
C ILE A 122 -5.78 4.48 -11.15
N LYS A 123 -5.58 5.06 -12.34
CA LYS A 123 -6.27 4.63 -13.57
C LYS A 123 -5.86 3.22 -14.02
N ARG A 124 -4.62 2.81 -13.74
CA ARG A 124 -4.10 1.47 -14.10
C ARG A 124 -4.52 0.39 -13.11
N ARG A 125 -4.82 0.73 -11.85
CA ARG A 125 -5.18 -0.24 -10.81
C ARG A 125 -6.35 -1.16 -11.20
N PRO A 126 -7.51 -0.67 -11.67
CA PRO A 126 -8.61 -1.54 -12.05
C PRO A 126 -8.21 -2.51 -13.17
N SER A 127 -7.49 -2.04 -14.20
CA SER A 127 -7.08 -2.90 -15.31
C SER A 127 -5.99 -3.92 -14.92
N ASN A 128 -5.22 -3.64 -13.88
CA ASN A 128 -4.25 -4.59 -13.33
C ASN A 128 -4.91 -5.60 -12.39
N ALA A 129 -5.88 -5.16 -11.56
CA ALA A 129 -6.61 -6.04 -10.66
C ALA A 129 -7.60 -6.97 -11.38
N PHE A 130 -8.18 -6.49 -12.49
CA PHE A 130 -9.16 -7.22 -13.30
C PHE A 130 -8.72 -7.27 -14.76
N PRO A 131 -7.75 -8.12 -15.12
CA PRO A 131 -7.35 -8.32 -16.50
C PRO A 131 -8.52 -8.91 -17.30
N THR A 132 -8.56 -8.61 -18.60
CA THR A 132 -9.61 -9.16 -19.48
C THR A 132 -9.47 -10.68 -19.63
N ILE A 133 -10.55 -11.36 -19.99
CA ILE A 133 -10.53 -12.81 -20.21
C ILE A 133 -9.50 -13.19 -21.28
N GLU A 134 -9.38 -12.39 -22.34
CA GLU A 134 -8.40 -12.59 -23.40
C GLU A 134 -6.96 -12.48 -22.87
N TYR A 135 -6.72 -11.56 -21.94
CA TYR A 135 -5.41 -11.43 -21.33
C TYR A 135 -5.08 -12.63 -20.43
N ILE A 136 -6.05 -13.10 -19.64
CA ILE A 136 -5.91 -14.28 -18.78
C ILE A 136 -5.64 -15.54 -19.63
N LYS A 137 -6.37 -15.71 -20.74
CA LYS A 137 -6.12 -16.80 -21.69
C LYS A 137 -4.70 -16.75 -22.25
N ARG A 138 -4.25 -15.59 -22.70
CA ARG A 138 -2.87 -15.42 -23.19
C ARG A 138 -1.82 -15.78 -22.15
N VAL A 139 -2.06 -15.44 -20.87
CA VAL A 139 -1.17 -15.83 -19.78
C VAL A 139 -1.14 -17.35 -19.62
N TYR A 140 -2.30 -18.00 -19.64
CA TYR A 140 -2.41 -19.46 -19.53
C TYR A 140 -1.71 -20.18 -20.71
N GLU A 141 -1.97 -19.76 -21.94
CA GLU A 141 -1.32 -20.26 -23.15
C GLU A 141 0.21 -20.07 -23.09
N ALA A 142 0.66 -18.91 -22.63
CA ALA A 142 2.09 -18.61 -22.47
C ALA A 142 2.77 -19.54 -21.44
N LEU A 143 2.09 -19.85 -20.34
CA LEU A 143 2.58 -20.81 -19.35
C LEU A 143 2.66 -22.23 -19.94
N CYS A 144 1.59 -22.68 -20.61
CA CYS A 144 1.57 -23.98 -21.28
C CYS A 144 2.74 -24.09 -22.30
N ASN A 145 2.94 -23.07 -23.11
CA ASN A 145 4.03 -23.03 -24.08
C ASN A 145 5.42 -23.00 -23.43
N ARG A 146 5.61 -22.19 -22.38
CA ARG A 146 6.90 -22.08 -21.68
C ARG A 146 7.35 -23.39 -21.05
N PHE A 147 6.39 -24.13 -20.50
CA PHE A 147 6.67 -25.39 -19.79
C PHE A 147 6.36 -26.64 -20.63
N GLN A 148 5.98 -26.47 -21.91
CA GLN A 148 5.65 -27.56 -22.84
C GLN A 148 4.57 -28.51 -22.30
N ILE A 149 3.57 -27.95 -21.63
CA ILE A 149 2.41 -28.66 -21.09
C ILE A 149 1.24 -28.41 -22.04
N ALA A 150 0.55 -29.47 -22.46
CA ALA A 150 -0.69 -29.29 -23.24
C ALA A 150 -1.77 -28.65 -22.40
N GLU A 151 -2.62 -27.84 -23.02
CA GLU A 151 -3.74 -27.20 -22.31
C GLU A 151 -4.66 -28.24 -21.71
N GLY A 152 -4.90 -28.15 -20.39
CA GLY A 152 -5.72 -29.11 -19.65
C GLY A 152 -4.99 -30.38 -19.21
N ASP A 153 -3.69 -30.54 -19.53
CA ASP A 153 -2.91 -31.75 -19.22
C ASP A 153 -1.69 -31.37 -18.39
N GLY A 154 -1.84 -31.15 -17.13
CA GLY A 154 -0.74 -30.72 -16.25
C GLY A 154 -0.96 -31.12 -14.80
N GLU A 155 -1.91 -32.02 -14.57
CA GLU A 155 -2.24 -32.45 -13.21
C GLU A 155 -1.02 -33.08 -12.52
N GLY A 156 -0.67 -32.53 -11.34
CA GLY A 156 0.49 -32.97 -10.55
C GLY A 156 1.85 -32.42 -11.02
N VAL A 157 1.91 -31.64 -12.10
CA VAL A 157 3.15 -30.99 -12.55
C VAL A 157 3.36 -29.71 -11.77
N SER A 158 4.52 -29.60 -11.10
CA SER A 158 4.96 -28.38 -10.42
C SER A 158 6.14 -27.77 -11.14
N VAL A 159 6.08 -26.49 -11.42
CA VAL A 159 7.11 -25.73 -12.17
C VAL A 159 7.49 -24.46 -11.45
N TYR A 160 8.75 -24.06 -11.62
CA TYR A 160 9.21 -22.76 -11.13
C TYR A 160 9.08 -21.71 -12.24
N LEU A 161 8.37 -20.62 -11.95
CA LEU A 161 8.23 -19.49 -12.86
C LEU A 161 9.23 -18.39 -12.49
N ASP A 162 10.25 -18.17 -13.34
CA ASP A 162 11.07 -16.96 -13.29
C ASP A 162 10.22 -15.77 -13.81
N GLU A 163 9.57 -15.07 -12.87
CA GLU A 163 8.66 -13.97 -13.21
C GLU A 163 9.33 -12.87 -14.05
N PRO A 164 10.54 -12.36 -13.70
CA PRO A 164 11.25 -11.37 -14.50
C PRO A 164 11.55 -11.80 -15.93
N GLU A 165 11.99 -13.04 -16.14
CA GLU A 165 12.26 -13.59 -17.47
C GLU A 165 10.95 -13.71 -18.26
N PHE A 166 9.91 -14.29 -17.66
CA PHE A 166 8.61 -14.49 -18.29
C PHE A 166 7.95 -13.17 -18.71
N LEU A 167 8.03 -12.14 -17.88
CA LEU A 167 7.54 -10.80 -18.22
C LEU A 167 8.24 -10.21 -19.45
N ARG A 168 9.55 -10.40 -19.58
CA ARG A 168 10.32 -9.93 -20.75
C ARG A 168 9.96 -10.69 -22.03
N ASP A 169 9.95 -12.01 -21.94
CA ASP A 169 9.80 -12.88 -23.12
C ASP A 169 8.41 -12.74 -23.76
N TRP A 170 7.38 -12.59 -22.93
CA TRP A 170 5.99 -12.52 -23.35
C TRP A 170 5.38 -11.12 -23.32
N HIS A 171 6.14 -10.12 -22.97
CA HIS A 171 5.73 -8.71 -22.86
C HIS A 171 4.47 -8.51 -21.99
N PHE A 172 4.39 -9.18 -20.86
CA PHE A 172 3.32 -9.01 -19.90
C PHE A 172 3.60 -7.87 -18.91
N ASP A 173 2.52 -7.24 -18.42
CA ASP A 173 2.59 -6.34 -17.27
C ASP A 173 2.60 -7.16 -15.96
N LYS A 174 3.48 -6.80 -15.03
CA LYS A 174 3.65 -7.53 -13.77
C LYS A 174 2.37 -7.63 -12.93
N GLY A 175 1.63 -6.53 -12.82
CA GLY A 175 0.40 -6.49 -12.02
C GLY A 175 -0.67 -7.39 -12.64
N ARG A 176 -0.88 -7.27 -13.95
CA ARG A 176 -1.86 -8.10 -14.69
C ARG A 176 -1.48 -9.57 -14.71
N LEU A 177 -0.19 -9.89 -14.83
CA LEU A 177 0.28 -11.28 -14.76
C LEU A 177 -0.11 -11.91 -13.42
N ARG A 178 0.24 -11.25 -12.31
CA ARG A 178 -0.07 -11.76 -10.97
C ARG A 178 -1.56 -11.93 -10.74
N SER A 179 -2.37 -10.94 -11.08
CA SER A 179 -3.82 -11.04 -11.00
C SER A 179 -4.38 -12.15 -11.89
N SER A 180 -3.81 -12.39 -13.08
CA SER A 180 -4.21 -13.52 -13.94
C SER A 180 -3.89 -14.86 -13.30
N LEU A 181 -2.71 -15.01 -12.67
CA LEU A 181 -2.31 -16.24 -11.96
C LEU A 181 -3.24 -16.51 -10.77
N GLU A 182 -3.59 -15.48 -10.00
CA GLU A 182 -4.54 -15.58 -8.89
C GLU A 182 -5.94 -16.01 -9.39
N ILE A 183 -6.45 -15.41 -10.47
CA ILE A 183 -7.74 -15.75 -11.06
C ILE A 183 -7.73 -17.18 -11.59
N LEU A 184 -6.69 -17.61 -12.29
CA LEU A 184 -6.52 -18.97 -12.77
C LEU A 184 -6.46 -19.97 -11.61
N SER A 185 -5.82 -19.61 -10.51
CA SER A 185 -5.75 -20.42 -9.29
C SER A 185 -7.11 -20.53 -8.61
N LEU A 186 -7.84 -19.42 -8.45
CA LEU A 186 -9.20 -19.41 -7.90
C LEU A 186 -10.20 -20.21 -8.77
N SER A 187 -9.94 -20.29 -10.07
CA SER A 187 -10.77 -21.02 -11.04
C SER A 187 -10.33 -22.47 -11.24
N ASN A 188 -9.39 -22.96 -10.44
CA ASN A 188 -8.85 -24.33 -10.46
C ASN A 188 -8.15 -24.72 -11.79
N TYR A 189 -7.64 -23.77 -12.56
CA TYR A 189 -6.82 -24.07 -13.75
C TYR A 189 -5.36 -24.40 -13.38
N LEU A 190 -4.87 -23.85 -12.27
CA LEU A 190 -3.54 -24.11 -11.71
C LEU A 190 -3.55 -23.81 -10.21
N THR A 191 -2.48 -24.16 -9.52
CA THR A 191 -2.20 -23.66 -8.17
C THR A 191 -1.05 -22.65 -8.24
N PHE A 192 -1.27 -21.44 -7.75
CA PHE A 192 -0.25 -20.40 -7.71
C PHE A 192 0.17 -20.13 -6.28
N GLU A 193 1.43 -20.44 -5.97
CA GLU A 193 2.05 -20.09 -4.70
C GLU A 193 3.09 -18.99 -4.95
N PRO A 194 2.80 -17.74 -4.54
CA PRO A 194 3.82 -16.71 -4.59
C PRO A 194 4.97 -17.12 -3.65
N TYR A 195 6.19 -17.13 -4.17
CA TYR A 195 7.37 -17.47 -3.38
C TYR A 195 7.37 -16.63 -2.10
N PRO A 196 7.43 -17.23 -0.93
CA PRO A 196 7.74 -16.48 0.27
C PRO A 196 9.10 -15.83 0.02
N ASN A 197 9.19 -14.51 0.24
CA ASN A 197 10.48 -13.83 0.26
C ASN A 197 11.41 -14.63 1.20
N SER A 198 12.18 -15.54 0.64
CA SER A 198 13.30 -16.17 1.32
C SER A 198 14.36 -15.08 1.43
N GLN A 199 14.27 -14.30 2.49
CA GLN A 199 15.45 -13.65 3.03
C GLN A 199 16.18 -14.71 3.85
N PRO A 200 17.47 -14.95 3.54
CA PRO A 200 18.33 -15.71 4.41
C PRO A 200 18.50 -15.01 5.76
#